data_632836231e5fedc9511beb5c153359fe
#
_entry.id   632836231e5fedc9511beb5c153359fe
#
_cell.length_a   1.000
_cell.length_b   1.000
_cell.length_c   1.000
_cell.angle_alpha   90.00
_cell.angle_beta   90.00
_cell.angle_gamma   90.00
#
_symmetry.space_group_name_H-M   'P 1'
#
loop_
_entity.id
_entity.type
_entity.pdbx_description
1 polymer ?
#
loop_
_entity_poly.entity_id
_entity_poly.type
_entity_poly.pdbx_seq_one_letter_code
_entity_poly.pdbx_strand_id
1 'polypeptide(L)'
;ATEAVCTAEGLELERDEILRRNEEIFAQLEAAVEQSVKPLDDMIKKVGVDSDRLLATVRKGYGGTGGPLTPMGYSTRGNAAITENEARAQEVMVSLGKFDNYRIAVSKLPLAMPVKSAFRFSSHYGARWGRQHQGIDMAAPVGTPVFATGDGVVVFAGWQRGYGNLIKIKHELGTETRYAHLSKIRVKQGQRVSRNTLIGDIGNTGRSTGPHLHYEVRVDGKAVNPMSFIKAAQNVF
;
A
#
# COMPACT_ATOMS: atom_id res chain seq x y z
N ALA A 1 -10.12 61.90 -18.10
CA ALA A 1 -8.85 61.37 -17.54
C ALA A 1 -9.08 60.76 -16.14
N THR A 2 -9.89 61.34 -15.28
CA THR A 2 -10.14 60.92 -13.89
C THR A 2 -10.94 59.62 -13.83
N GLU A 3 -11.94 59.40 -14.69
CA GLU A 3 -12.75 58.19 -14.76
C GLU A 3 -11.93 56.96 -15.20
N ALA A 4 -11.00 57.13 -16.14
CA ALA A 4 -10.14 56.05 -16.61
C ALA A 4 -9.10 55.61 -15.55
N VAL A 5 -8.69 56.51 -14.67
CA VAL A 5 -7.77 56.21 -13.57
C VAL A 5 -8.49 55.40 -12.46
N CYS A 6 -9.72 55.80 -12.09
CA CYS A 6 -10.53 55.05 -11.10
C CYS A 6 -10.86 53.65 -11.58
N THR A 7 -11.12 53.39 -12.88
CA THR A 7 -11.36 52.08 -13.43
C THR A 7 -10.08 51.23 -13.48
N ALA A 8 -8.93 51.82 -13.73
CA ALA A 8 -7.64 51.09 -13.71
C ALA A 8 -7.27 50.66 -12.29
N GLU A 9 -7.41 51.50 -11.28
CA GLU A 9 -7.19 51.16 -9.86
C GLU A 9 -8.17 50.08 -9.39
N GLY A 10 -9.46 50.13 -9.79
CA GLY A 10 -10.44 49.10 -9.49
C GLY A 10 -10.06 47.72 -10.05
N LEU A 11 -9.59 47.69 -11.32
CA LEU A 11 -9.12 46.45 -11.96
C LEU A 11 -7.83 45.88 -11.33
N GLU A 12 -6.95 46.73 -10.85
CA GLU A 12 -5.75 46.29 -10.11
C GLU A 12 -6.12 45.69 -8.77
N LEU A 13 -7.05 46.27 -8.01
CA LEU A 13 -7.53 45.70 -6.76
C LEU A 13 -8.24 44.36 -6.97
N GLU A 14 -9.08 44.22 -7.98
CA GLU A 14 -9.72 42.93 -8.32
C GLU A 14 -8.68 41.87 -8.71
N ARG A 15 -7.68 42.22 -9.51
CA ARG A 15 -6.58 41.34 -9.88
C ARG A 15 -5.83 40.85 -8.65
N ASP A 16 -5.47 41.72 -7.75
CA ASP A 16 -4.70 41.42 -6.56
C ASP A 16 -5.51 40.53 -5.59
N GLU A 17 -6.82 40.74 -5.49
CA GLU A 17 -7.71 39.86 -4.73
C GLU A 17 -7.82 38.47 -5.36
N ILE A 18 -7.91 38.35 -6.68
CA ILE A 18 -7.90 37.05 -7.39
C ILE A 18 -6.58 36.32 -7.18
N LEU A 19 -5.45 37.03 -7.26
CA LEU A 19 -4.14 36.44 -7.03
C LEU A 19 -4.01 35.91 -5.59
N ARG A 20 -4.42 36.70 -4.60
CA ARG A 20 -4.43 36.26 -3.18
C ARG A 20 -5.30 35.04 -2.97
N ARG A 21 -6.52 35.01 -3.53
CA ARG A 21 -7.40 33.81 -3.44
C ARG A 21 -6.79 32.57 -4.09
N ASN A 22 -6.14 32.74 -5.24
CA ASN A 22 -5.47 31.63 -5.91
C ASN A 22 -4.35 31.06 -5.04
N GLU A 23 -3.54 31.94 -4.39
CA GLU A 23 -2.51 31.49 -3.46
C GLU A 23 -3.07 30.72 -2.27
N GLU A 24 -4.16 31.21 -1.67
CA GLU A 24 -4.83 30.50 -0.56
C GLU A 24 -5.36 29.12 -1.00
N ILE A 25 -5.95 29.01 -2.19
CA ILE A 25 -6.45 27.76 -2.74
C ILE A 25 -5.28 26.78 -3.00
N PHE A 26 -4.19 27.24 -3.62
CA PHE A 26 -3.02 26.38 -3.85
C PHE A 26 -2.40 25.90 -2.54
N ALA A 27 -2.24 26.79 -1.55
CA ALA A 27 -1.71 26.40 -0.24
C ALA A 27 -2.60 25.34 0.46
N GLN A 28 -3.93 25.47 0.36
CA GLN A 28 -4.85 24.49 0.91
C GLN A 28 -4.77 23.14 0.19
N LEU A 29 -4.65 23.15 -1.15
CA LEU A 29 -4.50 21.92 -1.94
C LEU A 29 -3.18 21.22 -1.65
N GLU A 30 -2.08 21.94 -1.60
CA GLU A 30 -0.76 21.44 -1.24
C GLU A 30 -0.78 20.77 0.15
N ALA A 31 -1.34 21.47 1.15
CA ALA A 31 -1.47 20.94 2.51
C ALA A 31 -2.35 19.69 2.57
N ALA A 32 -3.48 19.66 1.86
CA ALA A 32 -4.38 18.50 1.81
C ALA A 32 -3.73 17.28 1.16
N VAL A 33 -2.97 17.49 0.08
CA VAL A 33 -2.22 16.41 -0.58
C VAL A 33 -1.12 15.89 0.32
N GLU A 34 -0.34 16.76 0.97
CA GLU A 34 0.72 16.35 1.89
C GLU A 34 0.15 15.54 3.07
N GLN A 35 -0.94 16.01 3.68
CA GLN A 35 -1.65 15.29 4.74
C GLN A 35 -2.12 13.90 4.31
N SER A 36 -2.47 13.73 3.03
CA SER A 36 -2.94 12.46 2.47
C SER A 36 -1.79 11.52 2.09
N VAL A 37 -0.67 12.04 1.59
CA VAL A 37 0.50 11.28 1.13
C VAL A 37 1.33 10.76 2.30
N LYS A 38 1.59 11.61 3.29
CA LYS A 38 2.49 11.31 4.41
C LYS A 38 2.12 10.03 5.18
N PRO A 39 0.86 9.79 5.58
CA PRO A 39 0.49 8.54 6.26
C PRO A 39 0.75 7.29 5.43
N LEU A 40 0.55 7.37 4.10
CA LEU A 40 0.78 6.25 3.18
C LEU A 40 2.28 5.97 3.00
N ASP A 41 3.10 7.00 2.85
CA ASP A 41 4.56 6.88 2.77
C ASP A 41 5.15 6.31 4.06
N ASP A 42 4.74 6.85 5.22
CA ASP A 42 5.15 6.35 6.54
C ASP A 42 4.75 4.88 6.75
N MET A 43 3.56 4.50 6.28
CA MET A 43 3.09 3.12 6.32
C MET A 43 3.97 2.20 5.48
N ILE A 44 4.27 2.57 4.23
CA ILE A 44 5.09 1.78 3.32
C ILE A 44 6.51 1.62 3.89
N LYS A 45 7.10 2.67 4.43
CA LYS A 45 8.40 2.62 5.10
C LYS A 45 8.38 1.69 6.32
N LYS A 46 7.33 1.75 7.15
CA LYS A 46 7.17 0.86 8.33
C LYS A 46 7.08 -0.61 7.99
N VAL A 47 6.53 -0.96 6.84
CA VAL A 47 6.46 -2.36 6.38
C VAL A 47 7.78 -2.82 5.73
N GLY A 48 8.79 -1.95 5.63
CA GLY A 48 10.12 -2.28 5.08
C GLY A 48 10.14 -2.39 3.56
N VAL A 49 9.20 -1.75 2.88
CA VAL A 49 9.15 -1.65 1.41
C VAL A 49 9.76 -0.31 1.01
N ASP A 50 10.63 -0.33 0.00
CA ASP A 50 11.19 0.87 -0.61
C ASP A 50 10.09 1.61 -1.39
N SER A 51 9.72 2.81 -0.93
CA SER A 51 8.65 3.60 -1.50
C SER A 51 8.95 4.05 -2.94
N ASP A 52 10.20 4.39 -3.26
CA ASP A 52 10.56 4.85 -4.60
C ASP A 52 10.52 3.71 -5.63
N ARG A 53 11.03 2.55 -5.25
CA ARG A 53 10.94 1.34 -6.07
C ARG A 53 9.51 0.87 -6.26
N LEU A 54 8.69 0.96 -5.21
CA LEU A 54 7.28 0.64 -5.23
C LEU A 54 6.54 1.53 -6.22
N LEU A 55 6.70 2.86 -6.10
CA LEU A 55 6.09 3.84 -6.99
C LEU A 55 6.56 3.67 -8.45
N ALA A 56 7.84 3.38 -8.67
CA ALA A 56 8.36 3.10 -10.01
C ALA A 56 7.72 1.85 -10.63
N THR A 57 7.46 0.81 -9.82
CA THR A 57 6.79 -0.41 -10.28
C THR A 57 5.32 -0.17 -10.59
N VAL A 58 4.62 0.60 -9.75
CA VAL A 58 3.23 1.02 -10.01
C VAL A 58 3.15 1.82 -11.31
N ARG A 59 4.03 2.78 -11.52
CA ARG A 59 4.09 3.59 -12.76
C ARG A 59 4.25 2.73 -14.01
N LYS A 60 5.12 1.72 -13.98
CA LYS A 60 5.33 0.80 -15.12
C LYS A 60 4.11 -0.07 -15.41
N GLY A 61 3.40 -0.53 -14.38
CA GLY A 61 2.26 -1.43 -14.51
C GLY A 61 0.92 -0.74 -14.79
N TYR A 62 0.78 0.50 -14.36
CA TYR A 62 -0.47 1.29 -14.41
C TYR A 62 -0.30 2.63 -15.16
N GLY A 63 0.77 2.77 -15.95
CA GLY A 63 1.04 3.97 -16.75
C GLY A 63 -0.09 4.29 -17.71
N GLY A 64 -0.85 5.36 -17.43
CA GLY A 64 -1.94 5.86 -18.27
C GLY A 64 -3.10 6.49 -17.53
N THR A 65 -3.16 6.45 -16.21
CA THR A 65 -4.28 6.98 -15.41
C THR A 65 -3.90 8.14 -14.49
N GLY A 66 -2.83 8.85 -14.78
CA GLY A 66 -2.43 10.02 -13.99
C GLY A 66 -1.82 11.09 -14.88
N GLY A 67 -2.00 12.35 -14.53
CA GLY A 67 -1.38 13.50 -15.17
C GLY A 67 0.16 13.41 -15.18
N PRO A 68 0.84 14.41 -15.73
CA PRO A 68 2.29 14.43 -15.82
C PRO A 68 2.93 14.31 -14.43
N LEU A 69 3.90 13.41 -14.30
CA LEU A 69 4.61 13.12 -13.04
C LEU A 69 5.77 14.09 -12.80
N THR A 70 6.03 14.94 -13.77
CA THR A 70 7.00 16.04 -13.71
C THR A 70 6.35 17.27 -14.29
N PRO A 71 6.59 18.46 -13.74
CA PRO A 71 6.11 19.70 -14.32
C PRO A 71 6.53 19.80 -15.79
N MET A 72 5.60 20.18 -16.65
CA MET A 72 5.92 20.43 -18.05
C MET A 72 6.59 21.77 -18.17
N GLY A 73 7.71 21.84 -18.90
CA GLY A 73 8.48 23.08 -19.09
C GLY A 73 7.85 24.11 -20.05
N TYR A 74 6.56 23.95 -20.41
CA TYR A 74 5.85 24.84 -21.34
C TYR A 74 4.43 25.14 -20.83
N SER A 75 3.95 26.34 -21.10
CA SER A 75 2.60 26.78 -20.78
C SER A 75 1.56 26.12 -21.69
N THR A 76 0.35 25.91 -21.17
CA THR A 76 -0.83 25.48 -21.95
C THR A 76 -1.26 26.52 -23.00
N ARG A 77 -0.71 27.72 -22.97
CA ARG A 77 -0.94 28.82 -23.92
C ARG A 77 0.07 28.85 -25.06
N GLY A 78 0.72 27.73 -25.41
CA GLY A 78 1.70 27.64 -26.47
C GLY A 78 3.12 27.98 -25.98
N ASN A 79 3.92 28.73 -26.76
CA ASN A 79 5.32 29.09 -26.44
C ASN A 79 5.48 30.23 -25.40
N ALA A 80 4.43 30.61 -24.68
CA ALA A 80 4.53 31.61 -23.63
C ALA A 80 5.30 31.05 -22.42
N ALA A 81 5.98 31.95 -21.69
CA ALA A 81 6.59 31.60 -20.43
C ALA A 81 5.52 31.11 -19.42
N ILE A 82 5.87 30.05 -18.65
CA ILE A 82 4.99 29.51 -17.60
C ILE A 82 4.77 30.59 -16.55
N THR A 83 3.52 30.86 -16.22
CA THR A 83 3.18 31.73 -15.09
C THR A 83 3.42 31.01 -13.77
N GLU A 84 3.63 31.75 -12.69
CA GLU A 84 3.81 31.18 -11.35
C GLU A 84 2.63 30.28 -10.94
N ASN A 85 1.39 30.70 -11.22
CA ASN A 85 0.19 29.91 -10.96
C ASN A 85 0.13 28.60 -11.80
N GLU A 86 0.57 28.63 -13.06
CA GLU A 86 0.66 27.43 -13.89
C GLU A 86 1.71 26.46 -13.34
N ALA A 87 2.86 26.96 -12.88
CA ALA A 87 3.90 26.15 -12.26
C ALA A 87 3.37 25.47 -10.99
N ARG A 88 2.74 26.21 -10.08
CA ARG A 88 2.14 25.66 -8.86
C ARG A 88 1.02 24.65 -9.15
N ALA A 89 0.14 24.94 -10.11
CA ALA A 89 -0.89 23.99 -10.52
C ALA A 89 -0.29 22.67 -11.02
N GLN A 90 0.81 22.72 -11.78
CA GLN A 90 1.53 21.53 -12.22
C GLN A 90 2.13 20.74 -11.06
N GLU A 91 2.71 21.41 -10.06
CA GLU A 91 3.25 20.75 -8.85
C GLU A 91 2.16 20.04 -8.06
N VAL A 92 0.99 20.67 -7.89
CA VAL A 92 -0.18 20.04 -7.26
C VAL A 92 -0.62 18.80 -8.05
N MET A 93 -0.69 18.88 -9.38
CA MET A 93 -1.05 17.73 -10.23
C MET A 93 -0.05 16.58 -10.11
N VAL A 94 1.26 16.88 -10.06
CA VAL A 94 2.32 15.87 -9.82
C VAL A 94 2.13 15.22 -8.45
N SER A 95 1.83 15.97 -7.42
CA SER A 95 1.61 15.49 -6.07
C SER A 95 0.35 14.63 -5.95
N LEU A 96 -0.75 14.98 -6.64
CA LEU A 96 -1.96 14.17 -6.76
C LEU A 96 -1.67 12.85 -7.49
N GLY A 97 -0.91 12.87 -8.57
CA GLY A 97 -0.47 11.66 -9.28
C GLY A 97 0.39 10.75 -8.37
N LYS A 98 1.22 11.33 -7.51
CA LYS A 98 1.97 10.58 -6.50
C LYS A 98 1.03 9.94 -5.48
N PHE A 99 0.03 10.66 -5.00
CA PHE A 99 -0.99 10.13 -4.08
C PHE A 99 -1.75 8.94 -4.67
N ASP A 100 -2.20 9.03 -5.92
CA ASP A 100 -2.88 7.92 -6.59
C ASP A 100 -1.98 6.69 -6.73
N ASN A 101 -0.70 6.88 -7.06
CA ASN A 101 0.26 5.79 -7.10
C ASN A 101 0.43 5.12 -5.72
N TYR A 102 0.45 5.88 -4.62
CA TYR A 102 0.46 5.32 -3.27
C TYR A 102 -0.81 4.52 -2.97
N ARG A 103 -1.99 5.02 -3.32
CA ARG A 103 -3.26 4.30 -3.13
C ARG A 103 -3.26 2.95 -3.88
N ILE A 104 -2.81 2.95 -5.15
CA ILE A 104 -2.66 1.72 -5.94
C ILE A 104 -1.68 0.78 -5.25
N ALA A 105 -0.51 1.26 -4.83
CA ALA A 105 0.51 0.46 -4.15
C ALA A 105 -0.04 -0.21 -2.89
N VAL A 106 -0.72 0.55 -2.04
CA VAL A 106 -1.33 0.06 -0.79
C VAL A 106 -2.41 -1.00 -1.07
N SER A 107 -3.21 -0.83 -2.12
CA SER A 107 -4.23 -1.82 -2.50
C SER A 107 -3.63 -3.18 -2.89
N LYS A 108 -2.38 -3.20 -3.35
CA LYS A 108 -1.66 -4.40 -3.80
C LYS A 108 -0.88 -5.11 -2.68
N LEU A 109 -0.70 -4.47 -1.54
CA LEU A 109 0.00 -5.07 -0.40
C LEU A 109 -0.91 -6.04 0.39
N PRO A 110 -0.35 -7.10 1.02
CA PRO A 110 -1.09 -8.08 1.81
C PRO A 110 -1.42 -7.56 3.21
N LEU A 111 -2.33 -6.59 3.30
CA LEU A 111 -2.64 -5.85 4.53
C LEU A 111 -3.76 -6.47 5.36
N ALA A 112 -4.54 -7.45 4.85
CA ALA A 112 -5.65 -8.02 5.59
C ALA A 112 -5.20 -8.99 6.69
N MET A 113 -6.09 -9.26 7.64
CA MET A 113 -5.91 -10.29 8.66
C MET A 113 -6.19 -11.68 8.07
N PRO A 114 -5.29 -12.67 8.22
CA PRO A 114 -5.49 -14.01 7.66
C PRO A 114 -6.52 -14.85 8.42
N VAL A 115 -6.80 -14.53 9.69
CA VAL A 115 -7.81 -15.20 10.55
C VAL A 115 -8.80 -14.16 11.04
N LYS A 116 -10.10 -14.38 10.76
CA LYS A 116 -11.18 -13.45 11.14
C LYS A 116 -11.94 -13.87 12.39
N SER A 117 -11.86 -15.16 12.74
CA SER A 117 -12.44 -15.70 13.97
C SER A 117 -11.58 -15.34 15.18
N ALA A 118 -12.10 -15.58 16.39
CA ALA A 118 -11.32 -15.38 17.62
C ALA A 118 -10.05 -16.27 17.61
N PHE A 119 -8.92 -15.68 17.92
CA PHE A 119 -7.61 -16.33 18.02
C PHE A 119 -6.75 -15.64 19.08
N ARG A 120 -5.64 -16.29 19.45
CA ARG A 120 -4.62 -15.71 20.34
C ARG A 120 -3.28 -15.68 19.61
N PHE A 121 -2.57 -14.55 19.66
CA PHE A 121 -1.17 -14.52 19.24
C PHE A 121 -0.34 -15.34 20.20
N SER A 122 0.18 -16.48 19.73
CA SER A 122 0.95 -17.43 20.55
C SER A 122 2.47 -17.23 20.38
N SER A 123 2.91 -16.64 19.26
CA SER A 123 4.31 -16.27 19.06
C SER A 123 4.45 -15.09 18.10
N HIS A 124 5.40 -14.22 18.41
CA HIS A 124 5.73 -13.04 17.59
C HIS A 124 6.88 -13.31 16.63
N TYR A 125 7.05 -12.46 15.63
CA TYR A 125 8.19 -12.42 14.73
C TYR A 125 9.46 -12.02 15.49
N GLY A 126 10.59 -12.62 15.15
CA GLY A 126 11.89 -12.24 15.68
C GLY A 126 12.66 -13.39 16.32
N ALA A 127 13.75 -13.06 17.03
CA ALA A 127 14.61 -14.05 17.66
C ALA A 127 13.92 -14.71 18.86
N ARG A 128 13.92 -16.06 18.89
CA ARG A 128 13.49 -16.86 20.05
C ARG A 128 14.38 -18.09 20.21
N TRP A 129 14.85 -18.35 21.41
CA TRP A 129 15.67 -19.53 21.76
C TRP A 129 16.81 -19.81 20.76
N GLY A 130 17.54 -18.76 20.37
CA GLY A 130 18.67 -18.88 19.42
C GLY A 130 18.28 -19.09 17.96
N ARG A 131 16.99 -19.00 17.57
CA ARG A 131 16.51 -19.12 16.21
C ARG A 131 15.63 -17.94 15.84
N GLN A 132 15.65 -17.57 14.55
CA GLN A 132 14.76 -16.56 13.99
C GLN A 132 13.39 -17.16 13.68
N HIS A 133 12.33 -16.64 14.32
CA HIS A 133 10.95 -16.89 13.93
C HIS A 133 10.57 -15.98 12.76
N GLN A 134 10.33 -16.56 11.59
CA GLN A 134 10.15 -15.83 10.33
C GLN A 134 8.71 -15.33 10.11
N GLY A 135 7.82 -15.51 11.08
CA GLY A 135 6.42 -15.14 10.99
C GLY A 135 5.80 -14.84 12.35
N ILE A 136 4.49 -14.89 12.40
CA ILE A 136 3.69 -14.83 13.63
C ILE A 136 2.82 -16.08 13.71
N ASP A 137 2.56 -16.53 14.95
CA ASP A 137 1.72 -17.69 15.20
C ASP A 137 0.38 -17.26 15.81
N MET A 138 -0.72 -17.65 15.16
CA MET A 138 -2.09 -17.37 15.58
C MET A 138 -2.76 -18.68 15.99
N ALA A 139 -2.89 -18.90 17.31
CA ALA A 139 -3.50 -20.10 17.87
C ALA A 139 -5.03 -20.00 17.84
N ALA A 140 -5.66 -20.98 17.19
CA ALA A 140 -7.10 -21.15 17.13
C ALA A 140 -7.42 -22.65 16.86
N PRO A 141 -8.67 -23.11 17.08
CA PRO A 141 -9.06 -24.51 16.86
C PRO A 141 -8.76 -24.99 15.44
N VAL A 142 -8.45 -26.31 15.30
CA VAL A 142 -8.35 -26.97 13.99
C VAL A 142 -9.63 -26.75 13.21
N GLY A 143 -9.51 -26.42 11.91
CA GLY A 143 -10.66 -26.13 11.04
C GLY A 143 -11.06 -24.65 11.00
N THR A 144 -10.43 -23.76 11.80
CA THR A 144 -10.67 -22.33 11.71
C THR A 144 -10.29 -21.83 10.31
N PRO A 145 -11.17 -21.05 9.62
CA PRO A 145 -10.93 -20.57 8.26
C PRO A 145 -9.73 -19.64 8.17
N VAL A 146 -8.91 -19.82 7.12
CA VAL A 146 -7.75 -18.99 6.78
C VAL A 146 -7.99 -18.30 5.44
N PHE A 147 -7.75 -17.00 5.38
CA PHE A 147 -8.03 -16.16 4.24
C PHE A 147 -6.75 -15.55 3.65
N ALA A 148 -6.75 -15.32 2.33
CA ALA A 148 -5.71 -14.56 1.66
C ALA A 148 -5.70 -13.10 2.14
N THR A 149 -4.51 -12.57 2.44
CA THR A 149 -4.34 -11.22 3.00
C THR A 149 -4.24 -10.12 1.94
N GLY A 150 -4.07 -10.51 0.68
CA GLY A 150 -4.01 -9.63 -0.49
C GLY A 150 -4.31 -10.39 -1.77
N ASP A 151 -4.51 -9.65 -2.86
CA ASP A 151 -4.66 -10.21 -4.20
C ASP A 151 -3.34 -10.85 -4.65
N GLY A 152 -3.40 -11.98 -5.35
CA GLY A 152 -2.19 -12.64 -5.82
C GLY A 152 -2.42 -13.95 -6.55
N VAL A 153 -1.33 -14.65 -6.79
CA VAL A 153 -1.32 -15.97 -7.42
C VAL A 153 -0.70 -16.99 -6.46
N VAL A 154 -1.36 -18.11 -6.27
CA VAL A 154 -0.85 -19.24 -5.47
C VAL A 154 0.34 -19.86 -6.21
N VAL A 155 1.55 -19.68 -5.67
CA VAL A 155 2.78 -20.25 -6.28
C VAL A 155 3.14 -21.60 -5.70
N PHE A 156 2.55 -21.98 -4.55
CA PHE A 156 2.71 -23.29 -3.93
C PHE A 156 1.47 -23.63 -3.08
N ALA A 157 1.00 -24.88 -3.17
CA ALA A 157 -0.07 -25.42 -2.34
C ALA A 157 0.19 -26.93 -2.13
N GLY A 158 0.68 -27.32 -0.95
CA GLY A 158 1.06 -28.70 -0.68
C GLY A 158 1.87 -28.87 0.59
N TRP A 159 2.44 -30.07 0.75
CA TRP A 159 3.28 -30.42 1.92
C TRP A 159 4.71 -29.90 1.74
N GLN A 160 5.24 -29.23 2.77
CA GLN A 160 6.66 -28.86 2.85
C GLN A 160 7.21 -29.20 4.24
N ARG A 161 8.38 -29.90 4.28
CA ARG A 161 9.03 -30.28 5.53
C ARG A 161 9.18 -29.06 6.47
N GLY A 162 8.78 -29.25 7.73
CA GLY A 162 8.78 -28.20 8.74
C GLY A 162 7.48 -27.39 8.77
N TYR A 163 6.99 -26.92 7.63
CA TYR A 163 5.74 -26.14 7.52
C TYR A 163 4.45 -26.99 7.53
N GLY A 164 4.55 -28.31 7.23
CA GLY A 164 3.37 -29.12 7.02
C GLY A 164 2.63 -28.74 5.74
N ASN A 165 1.31 -28.70 5.77
CA ASN A 165 0.51 -28.15 4.68
C ASN A 165 0.70 -26.65 4.59
N LEU A 166 1.21 -26.20 3.45
CA LEU A 166 1.66 -24.83 3.20
C LEU A 166 1.02 -24.28 1.93
N ILE A 167 0.59 -23.02 2.01
CA ILE A 167 0.22 -22.21 0.85
C ILE A 167 1.20 -21.04 0.78
N LYS A 168 1.72 -20.76 -0.43
CA LYS A 168 2.49 -19.53 -0.73
C LYS A 168 1.74 -18.76 -1.79
N ILE A 169 1.51 -17.48 -1.53
CA ILE A 169 0.85 -16.56 -2.47
C ILE A 169 1.86 -15.48 -2.82
N LYS A 170 2.13 -15.34 -4.11
CA LYS A 170 2.91 -14.23 -4.66
C LYS A 170 1.96 -13.09 -4.99
N HIS A 171 2.22 -11.96 -4.38
CA HIS A 171 1.52 -10.71 -4.65
C HIS A 171 2.33 -9.83 -5.60
N GLU A 172 1.76 -8.74 -6.00
CA GLU A 172 2.49 -7.71 -6.73
C GLU A 172 3.56 -7.04 -5.82
N LEU A 173 4.39 -6.19 -6.40
CA LEU A 173 5.37 -5.37 -5.70
C LEU A 173 6.40 -6.18 -4.88
N GLY A 174 6.75 -7.39 -5.34
CA GLY A 174 7.79 -8.21 -4.71
C GLY A 174 7.41 -8.83 -3.37
N THR A 175 6.13 -8.82 -3.00
CA THR A 175 5.66 -9.40 -1.74
C THR A 175 5.16 -10.85 -1.92
N GLU A 176 5.37 -11.69 -0.90
CA GLU A 176 4.89 -13.07 -0.80
C GLU A 176 4.34 -13.31 0.60
N THR A 177 3.24 -14.03 0.70
CA THR A 177 2.71 -14.51 1.99
C THR A 177 2.72 -16.02 2.07
N ARG A 178 2.93 -16.56 3.29
CA ARG A 178 2.94 -18.00 3.59
C ARG A 178 1.99 -18.30 4.71
N TYR A 179 1.25 -19.41 4.53
CA TYR A 179 0.24 -19.91 5.45
C TYR A 179 0.54 -21.37 5.72
N ALA A 180 1.02 -21.70 6.92
CA ALA A 180 1.54 -23.02 7.26
C ALA A 180 0.76 -23.70 8.39
N HIS A 181 1.10 -24.98 8.62
CA HIS A 181 0.50 -25.88 9.59
C HIS A 181 -0.99 -26.16 9.35
N LEU A 182 -1.47 -25.97 8.11
CA LEU A 182 -2.87 -26.10 7.74
C LEU A 182 -3.36 -27.55 7.89
N SER A 183 -4.61 -27.74 8.30
CA SER A 183 -5.30 -29.02 8.24
C SER A 183 -5.84 -29.31 6.83
N LYS A 184 -6.28 -28.26 6.12
CA LYS A 184 -6.85 -28.37 4.78
C LYS A 184 -6.36 -27.22 3.89
N ILE A 185 -5.97 -27.56 2.67
CA ILE A 185 -5.68 -26.62 1.59
C ILE A 185 -6.94 -26.56 0.69
N ARG A 186 -7.42 -25.35 0.40
CA ARG A 186 -8.65 -25.10 -0.39
C ARG A 186 -8.38 -24.48 -1.76
N VAL A 187 -7.12 -24.26 -2.09
CA VAL A 187 -6.67 -23.66 -3.36
C VAL A 187 -5.60 -24.54 -4.00
N LYS A 188 -5.34 -24.33 -5.28
CA LYS A 188 -4.31 -25.05 -6.03
C LYS A 188 -3.25 -24.08 -6.59
N GLN A 189 -2.06 -24.60 -6.86
CA GLN A 189 -1.00 -23.84 -7.53
C GLN A 189 -1.47 -23.29 -8.88
N GLY A 190 -1.11 -22.04 -9.18
CA GLY A 190 -1.55 -21.29 -10.35
C GLY A 190 -2.89 -20.56 -10.17
N GLN A 191 -3.66 -20.83 -9.10
CA GLN A 191 -4.92 -20.17 -8.86
C GLN A 191 -4.71 -18.70 -8.50
N ARG A 192 -5.49 -17.78 -9.12
CA ARG A 192 -5.61 -16.40 -8.68
C ARG A 192 -6.55 -16.33 -7.49
N VAL A 193 -6.19 -15.52 -6.51
CA VAL A 193 -6.98 -15.26 -5.30
C VAL A 193 -7.07 -13.77 -5.07
N SER A 194 -8.19 -13.33 -4.54
CA SER A 194 -8.37 -11.95 -4.06
C SER A 194 -8.25 -11.89 -2.55
N ARG A 195 -8.02 -10.70 -2.02
CA ARG A 195 -8.06 -10.43 -0.59
C ARG A 195 -9.36 -11.01 0.01
N ASN A 196 -9.25 -11.67 1.16
CA ASN A 196 -10.35 -12.35 1.84
C ASN A 196 -10.88 -13.62 1.15
N THR A 197 -10.24 -14.14 0.10
CA THR A 197 -10.54 -15.48 -0.42
C THR A 197 -10.21 -16.54 0.63
N LEU A 198 -11.12 -17.47 0.89
CA LEU A 198 -10.89 -18.63 1.76
C LEU A 198 -9.88 -19.57 1.08
N ILE A 199 -8.71 -19.78 1.69
CA ILE A 199 -7.60 -20.53 1.10
C ILE A 199 -7.28 -21.84 1.83
N GLY A 200 -7.65 -21.95 3.11
CA GLY A 200 -7.36 -23.15 3.90
C GLY A 200 -7.99 -23.09 5.28
N ASP A 201 -7.67 -24.08 6.10
CA ASP A 201 -8.14 -24.18 7.48
C ASP A 201 -6.93 -24.39 8.42
N ILE A 202 -6.95 -23.79 9.61
CA ILE A 202 -5.93 -23.97 10.64
C ILE A 202 -5.83 -25.46 10.99
N GLY A 203 -4.61 -25.92 11.22
CA GLY A 203 -4.31 -27.28 11.63
C GLY A 203 -3.19 -27.37 12.66
N ASN A 204 -2.54 -28.53 12.67
CA ASN A 204 -1.40 -28.84 13.52
C ASN A 204 -0.41 -29.75 12.76
N THR A 205 -0.21 -29.47 11.46
CA THR A 205 0.62 -30.30 10.57
C THR A 205 2.07 -29.84 10.54
N GLY A 206 3.01 -30.72 10.17
CA GLY A 206 4.42 -30.41 10.13
C GLY A 206 5.05 -30.31 11.52
N ARG A 207 6.00 -29.39 11.72
CA ARG A 207 6.65 -29.17 13.02
C ARG A 207 5.88 -28.13 13.83
N SER A 208 4.84 -28.56 14.51
CA SER A 208 3.95 -27.74 15.31
C SER A 208 3.72 -28.38 16.67
N THR A 209 3.55 -27.61 17.72
CA THR A 209 3.30 -28.06 19.10
C THR A 209 1.83 -27.97 19.52
N GLY A 210 0.98 -27.41 18.69
CA GLY A 210 -0.46 -27.26 18.93
C GLY A 210 -1.15 -26.51 17.77
N PRO A 211 -2.48 -26.54 17.70
CA PRO A 211 -3.22 -25.93 16.60
C PRO A 211 -2.97 -24.43 16.47
N HIS A 212 -2.40 -24.00 15.33
CA HIS A 212 -2.17 -22.59 15.01
C HIS A 212 -1.94 -22.38 13.50
N LEU A 213 -2.13 -21.18 13.05
CA LEU A 213 -1.62 -20.68 11.76
C LEU A 213 -0.25 -20.06 11.98
N HIS A 214 0.78 -20.55 11.30
CA HIS A 214 2.03 -19.82 11.12
C HIS A 214 1.93 -18.97 9.86
N TYR A 215 2.03 -17.64 10.02
CA TYR A 215 1.85 -16.65 8.94
C TYR A 215 3.12 -15.83 8.74
N GLU A 216 3.65 -15.84 7.51
CA GLU A 216 4.82 -15.03 7.12
C GLU A 216 4.43 -14.00 6.05
N VAL A 217 5.09 -12.84 6.11
CA VAL A 217 5.18 -11.88 5.01
C VAL A 217 6.64 -11.79 4.60
N ARG A 218 6.87 -11.80 3.29
CA ARG A 218 8.20 -11.65 2.71
C ARG A 218 8.21 -10.50 1.71
N VAL A 219 9.28 -9.72 1.73
CA VAL A 219 9.57 -8.67 0.76
C VAL A 219 10.88 -9.04 0.09
N ASP A 220 10.89 -9.15 -1.24
CA ASP A 220 12.05 -9.59 -2.03
C ASP A 220 12.71 -10.86 -1.47
N GLY A 221 11.88 -11.83 -1.06
CA GLY A 221 12.32 -13.12 -0.50
C GLY A 221 12.76 -13.09 0.97
N LYS A 222 12.93 -11.94 1.59
CA LYS A 222 13.31 -11.81 3.02
C LYS A 222 12.07 -11.74 3.90
N ALA A 223 12.04 -12.52 4.99
CA ALA A 223 10.97 -12.46 5.97
C ALA A 223 11.00 -11.12 6.72
N VAL A 224 9.85 -10.48 6.82
CA VAL A 224 9.62 -9.23 7.55
C VAL A 224 8.54 -9.43 8.61
N ASN A 225 8.42 -8.51 9.56
CA ASN A 225 7.43 -8.62 10.63
C ASN A 225 5.99 -8.47 10.07
N PRO A 226 5.15 -9.52 10.08
CA PRO A 226 3.79 -9.45 9.56
C PRO A 226 2.90 -8.45 10.31
N MET A 227 3.19 -8.20 11.61
CA MET A 227 2.43 -7.23 12.41
C MET A 227 2.53 -5.80 11.87
N SER A 228 3.63 -5.44 11.18
CA SER A 228 3.75 -4.14 10.53
C SER A 228 2.71 -3.96 9.42
N PHE A 229 2.45 -5.02 8.63
CA PHE A 229 1.42 -5.03 7.57
C PHE A 229 0.00 -5.00 8.16
N ILE A 230 -0.26 -5.81 9.18
CA ILE A 230 -1.57 -5.90 9.83
C ILE A 230 -1.94 -4.56 10.51
N LYS A 231 -1.01 -3.95 11.25
CA LYS A 231 -1.24 -2.64 11.89
C LYS A 231 -1.38 -1.51 10.87
N ALA A 232 -0.64 -1.58 9.77
CA ALA A 232 -0.74 -0.60 8.70
C ALA A 232 -2.15 -0.56 8.10
N ALA A 233 -2.82 -1.72 7.98
CA ALA A 233 -4.19 -1.81 7.49
C ALA A 233 -5.20 -1.05 8.37
N GLN A 234 -5.01 -1.04 9.67
CA GLN A 234 -5.92 -0.36 10.62
C GLN A 234 -5.90 1.18 10.49
N ASN A 235 -4.84 1.72 9.88
CA ASN A 235 -4.69 3.16 9.69
C ASN A 235 -5.16 3.64 8.30
N VAL A 236 -5.54 2.73 7.39
CA VAL A 236 -5.86 3.03 5.98
C VAL A 236 -7.29 2.63 5.62
N PHE A 237 -7.86 1.67 6.34
CA PHE A 237 -9.22 1.13 6.18
C PHE A 237 -9.96 1.19 7.52
#